data_0ff5a0f04697a3c727d32a90b56994de
#
_entry.id   0ff5a0f04697a3c727d32a90b56994de
#
_cell.length_a   1.000
_cell.length_b   1.000
_cell.length_c   1.000
_cell.angle_alpha   90.00
_cell.angle_beta   90.00
_cell.angle_gamma   90.00
#
_symmetry.space_group_name_H-M   'P 1'
#
loop_
_entity.id
_entity.type
_entity.pdbx_description
1 polymer ?
#
loop_
_entity_poly.entity_id
_entity_poly.type
_entity_poly.pdbx_seq_one_letter_code
_entity_poly.pdbx_strand_id
1 'polypeptide(L)'
;MRQGKFDNDLTNVSIAARGAHMLNLNGITVRLGGRTILDRATAALPTGARVGLIGRNGAGKTTLMKVITGHYDPDDGGIDIPRKSRIGYIAQEAPSGTTTPFETVLAADVERAALLDEETHTGDHHRIAEIHERLIAIDAHAAPARAARILVGLGFDEAMQHRPLDSYSGGWKMRVALAALLFSEPDLLLLDEPSNHLDLEATLWLENFLKSYRATMVVISHERDLLNNVVDHILHLEGGKTTLYVGGYDAFERQRAERMAQLASARAAQENQRAKLQDYIARNSARASTAKQAQSRQKALARMQPIAEMATDPTLAFDFPSPDELKPPLVTLDMAAVGYTENKPILQRLNLRLDPDDRIALLGRNGNGKTTLARLLAAQLPAMDGAMNAAGKMRVGYFTQYQVEELDGADTPLEHMTRAMRGETPGAVRGQLGRFGFSGAKATTQVVKLSGGEKARLALALITRDAPHMLILDEPTNHLDVDAREALVQALNAYDGAVVLVSHDRHMLELTADRLVLVDDGTAREYAGTLDDYTDMILGKTPKAEGGKGNRKEDRKAAAAAREKGQTLRNAVKTAESEMARLTATRSAIERAMFDPATALPEHAKLTMTDLMKLRASVEAKLEA
;
A
#
# COMPACT_ATOMS: atom_id res chain seq x y z
N MET A 1 -51.05 9.90 -23.99
CA MET A 1 -50.59 9.43 -23.25
C MET A 1 -49.09 9.30 -23.37
N ARG A 2 -48.40 10.02 -22.53
CA ARG A 2 -47.00 10.40 -22.70
C ARG A 2 -46.06 9.25 -22.29
N GLN A 3 -45.34 8.69 -23.25
CA GLN A 3 -44.19 7.83 -23.03
C GLN A 3 -43.00 8.74 -22.64
N GLY A 4 -42.58 8.62 -21.39
CA GLY A 4 -41.32 9.21 -20.94
C GLY A 4 -40.15 8.39 -21.49
N LYS A 5 -39.37 9.03 -22.34
CA LYS A 5 -38.03 8.59 -22.70
C LYS A 5 -37.15 8.69 -21.46
N PHE A 6 -36.71 7.55 -20.93
CA PHE A 6 -35.52 7.49 -20.10
C PHE A 6 -34.33 7.46 -21.06
N ASP A 7 -33.86 8.63 -21.41
CA ASP A 7 -32.59 8.80 -22.09
C ASP A 7 -31.44 8.48 -21.13
N ASN A 8 -30.55 7.69 -21.64
CA ASN A 8 -29.30 7.22 -21.07
C ASN A 8 -28.28 8.39 -21.02
N ASP A 9 -28.46 9.37 -20.11
CA ASP A 9 -27.60 10.55 -19.94
C ASP A 9 -26.91 10.57 -18.58
N LEU A 10 -26.21 9.47 -18.24
CA LEU A 10 -25.25 9.48 -17.12
C LEU A 10 -23.79 9.60 -17.59
N THR A 11 -23.55 9.98 -18.84
CA THR A 11 -22.20 10.19 -19.41
C THR A 11 -21.92 11.62 -19.89
N ASN A 12 -22.84 12.55 -19.67
CA ASN A 12 -22.59 13.95 -19.96
C ASN A 12 -22.82 14.79 -18.70
N VAL A 13 -21.85 14.82 -17.78
CA VAL A 13 -21.64 16.03 -16.99
C VAL A 13 -21.27 17.10 -17.99
N SER A 14 -22.23 17.93 -18.30
CA SER A 14 -22.17 19.07 -19.19
C SER A 14 -20.87 19.85 -18.96
N ILE A 15 -20.00 19.87 -19.97
CA ILE A 15 -18.89 20.80 -20.14
C ILE A 15 -19.48 22.20 -20.37
N ALA A 16 -20.03 22.80 -19.33
CA ALA A 16 -20.52 24.17 -19.33
C ALA A 16 -20.05 24.92 -18.09
N ALA A 17 -18.72 24.89 -17.89
CA ALA A 17 -17.95 25.94 -17.25
C ALA A 17 -16.54 25.80 -17.82
N ARG A 18 -16.19 26.63 -18.81
CA ARG A 18 -14.80 26.93 -19.21
C ARG A 18 -14.13 27.71 -18.07
N GLY A 19 -14.07 27.11 -16.88
CA GLY A 19 -13.35 27.55 -15.70
C GLY A 19 -12.16 26.63 -15.54
N ALA A 20 -11.00 27.12 -15.92
CA ALA A 20 -9.67 26.80 -15.45
C ALA A 20 -9.43 25.35 -14.98
N HIS A 21 -9.46 24.38 -15.89
CA HIS A 21 -8.84 23.08 -15.63
C HIS A 21 -7.34 23.17 -15.97
N MET A 22 -6.49 22.67 -15.07
CA MET A 22 -5.05 22.61 -15.30
C MET A 22 -4.67 21.43 -16.18
N LEU A 23 -5.39 20.32 -16.09
CA LEU A 23 -5.13 19.11 -16.86
C LEU A 23 -6.45 18.47 -17.30
N ASN A 24 -6.60 18.23 -18.60
CA ASN A 24 -7.69 17.44 -19.17
C ASN A 24 -7.12 16.23 -19.91
N LEU A 25 -7.57 15.06 -19.52
CA LEU A 25 -7.32 13.77 -20.19
C LEU A 25 -8.55 13.44 -21.03
N ASN A 26 -8.40 13.33 -22.34
CA ASN A 26 -9.50 13.11 -23.28
C ASN A 26 -9.36 11.75 -23.96
N GLY A 27 -9.90 10.69 -23.35
CA GLY A 27 -9.96 9.37 -23.96
C GLY A 27 -8.60 8.72 -24.21
N ILE A 28 -7.64 8.91 -23.31
CA ILE A 28 -6.26 8.42 -23.44
C ILE A 28 -6.23 6.90 -23.51
N THR A 29 -5.67 6.38 -24.59
CA THR A 29 -5.41 4.94 -24.78
C THR A 29 -3.93 4.71 -24.96
N VAL A 30 -3.36 3.76 -24.19
CA VAL A 30 -1.95 3.39 -24.28
C VAL A 30 -1.81 1.87 -24.28
N ARG A 31 -1.03 1.35 -25.23
CA ARG A 31 -0.72 -0.06 -25.39
C ARG A 31 0.77 -0.30 -25.25
N LEU A 32 1.16 -1.17 -24.34
CA LEU A 32 2.57 -1.55 -24.13
C LEU A 32 2.71 -3.08 -24.20
N GLY A 33 3.64 -3.56 -25.01
CA GLY A 33 3.88 -5.00 -25.15
C GLY A 33 2.64 -5.82 -25.57
N GLY A 34 1.77 -5.25 -26.41
CA GLY A 34 0.54 -5.89 -26.88
C GLY A 34 -0.61 -5.90 -25.86
N ARG A 35 -0.44 -5.25 -24.69
CA ARG A 35 -1.50 -5.10 -23.67
C ARG A 35 -1.97 -3.67 -23.61
N THR A 36 -3.29 -3.46 -23.51
CA THR A 36 -3.86 -2.15 -23.23
C THR A 36 -3.69 -1.84 -21.75
N ILE A 37 -2.92 -0.80 -21.46
CA ILE A 37 -2.65 -0.32 -20.09
C ILE A 37 -3.66 0.75 -19.70
N LEU A 38 -3.92 1.71 -20.60
CA LEU A 38 -4.96 2.72 -20.45
C LEU A 38 -5.98 2.53 -21.57
N ASP A 39 -7.27 2.51 -21.22
CA ASP A 39 -8.38 2.31 -22.15
C ASP A 39 -9.36 3.49 -22.04
N ARG A 40 -9.19 4.48 -22.92
CA ARG A 40 -10.01 5.70 -22.98
C ARG A 40 -10.11 6.40 -21.62
N ALA A 41 -8.98 6.51 -20.92
CA ALA A 41 -8.89 7.21 -19.65
C ALA A 41 -9.26 8.69 -19.83
N THR A 42 -10.20 9.17 -19.01
CA THR A 42 -10.73 10.54 -19.10
C THR A 42 -10.81 11.15 -17.70
N ALA A 43 -10.24 12.34 -17.55
CA ALA A 43 -10.31 13.09 -16.30
C ALA A 43 -10.12 14.59 -16.57
N ALA A 44 -10.76 15.43 -15.77
CA ALA A 44 -10.57 16.88 -15.80
C ALA A 44 -10.17 17.34 -14.40
N LEU A 45 -8.94 17.84 -14.24
CA LEU A 45 -8.38 18.26 -12.95
C LEU A 45 -8.46 19.78 -12.82
N PRO A 46 -9.16 20.30 -11.80
CA PRO A 46 -9.26 21.73 -11.56
C PRO A 46 -7.91 22.38 -11.27
N THR A 47 -7.76 23.66 -11.60
CA THR A 47 -6.58 24.44 -11.22
C THR A 47 -6.48 24.56 -9.71
N GLY A 48 -5.29 24.31 -9.15
CA GLY A 48 -5.03 24.29 -7.72
C GLY A 48 -5.52 23.04 -7.00
N ALA A 49 -6.08 22.03 -7.70
CA ALA A 49 -6.47 20.76 -7.11
C ALA A 49 -5.25 19.93 -6.69
N ARG A 50 -5.37 19.27 -5.55
CA ARG A 50 -4.39 18.31 -5.05
C ARG A 50 -4.97 16.91 -5.22
N VAL A 51 -4.46 16.20 -6.22
CA VAL A 51 -5.04 14.94 -6.68
C VAL A 51 -4.15 13.77 -6.30
N GLY A 52 -4.71 12.78 -5.59
CA GLY A 52 -4.08 11.49 -5.36
C GLY A 52 -4.40 10.52 -6.50
N LEU A 53 -3.40 10.05 -7.23
CA LEU A 53 -3.58 9.01 -8.26
C LEU A 53 -3.36 7.64 -7.63
N ILE A 54 -4.45 6.89 -7.47
CA ILE A 54 -4.45 5.58 -6.85
C ILE A 54 -4.88 4.48 -7.83
N GLY A 55 -4.50 3.25 -7.51
CA GLY A 55 -4.81 2.05 -8.27
C GLY A 55 -3.80 0.95 -7.95
N ARG A 56 -4.12 -0.28 -8.30
CA ARG A 56 -3.25 -1.45 -8.03
C ARG A 56 -1.88 -1.30 -8.68
N ASN A 57 -0.91 -2.05 -8.15
CA ASN A 57 0.40 -2.14 -8.79
C ASN A 57 0.26 -2.73 -10.20
N GLY A 58 0.91 -2.08 -11.19
CA GLY A 58 0.77 -2.44 -12.60
C GLY A 58 -0.49 -1.92 -13.30
N ALA A 59 -1.37 -1.16 -12.63
CA ALA A 59 -2.56 -0.57 -13.25
C ALA A 59 -2.26 0.50 -14.31
N GLY A 60 -1.01 1.04 -14.34
CA GLY A 60 -0.60 2.06 -15.31
C GLY A 60 -0.46 3.47 -14.73
N LYS A 61 -0.38 3.64 -13.40
CA LYS A 61 -0.23 4.96 -12.74
C LYS A 61 0.99 5.73 -13.26
N THR A 62 2.18 5.13 -13.19
CA THR A 62 3.43 5.72 -13.70
C THR A 62 3.38 5.92 -15.23
N THR A 63 2.69 5.02 -15.96
CA THR A 63 2.48 5.20 -17.41
C THR A 63 1.66 6.46 -17.69
N LEU A 64 0.58 6.68 -16.95
CA LEU A 64 -0.22 7.90 -17.07
C LEU A 64 0.62 9.16 -16.78
N MET A 65 1.45 9.14 -15.73
CA MET A 65 2.39 10.26 -15.45
C MET A 65 3.34 10.51 -16.62
N LYS A 66 3.91 9.46 -17.22
CA LYS A 66 4.81 9.56 -18.37
C LYS A 66 4.11 10.09 -19.63
N VAL A 67 2.82 9.81 -19.81
CA VAL A 67 2.01 10.38 -20.90
C VAL A 67 1.75 11.87 -20.64
N ILE A 68 1.44 12.27 -19.39
CA ILE A 68 1.23 13.68 -19.02
C ILE A 68 2.51 14.50 -19.23
N THR A 69 3.68 13.93 -18.95
CA THR A 69 4.97 14.60 -19.16
C THR A 69 5.48 14.56 -20.62
N GLY A 70 4.75 13.88 -21.53
CA GLY A 70 5.17 13.73 -22.93
C GLY A 70 6.32 12.75 -23.16
N HIS A 71 6.66 11.88 -22.16
CA HIS A 71 7.64 10.80 -22.35
C HIS A 71 7.07 9.64 -23.18
N TYR A 72 5.74 9.49 -23.18
CA TYR A 72 5.02 8.55 -24.03
C TYR A 72 3.89 9.27 -24.76
N ASP A 73 3.81 9.07 -26.06
CA ASP A 73 2.66 9.49 -26.85
C ASP A 73 1.51 8.48 -26.66
N PRO A 74 0.26 8.93 -26.45
CA PRO A 74 -0.88 8.03 -26.42
C PRO A 74 -1.17 7.47 -27.82
N ASP A 75 -1.63 6.19 -27.88
CA ASP A 75 -2.08 5.58 -29.15
C ASP A 75 -3.39 6.23 -29.66
N ASP A 76 -4.23 6.75 -28.76
CA ASP A 76 -5.47 7.45 -29.07
C ASP A 76 -5.82 8.41 -27.92
N GLY A 77 -6.59 9.45 -28.23
CA GLY A 77 -6.96 10.51 -27.30
C GLY A 77 -5.96 11.66 -27.27
N GLY A 78 -6.06 12.53 -26.27
CA GLY A 78 -5.20 13.70 -26.14
C GLY A 78 -5.17 14.28 -24.73
N ILE A 79 -4.15 15.10 -24.47
CA ILE A 79 -3.96 15.83 -23.23
C ILE A 79 -4.00 17.31 -23.51
N ASP A 80 -4.84 18.03 -22.73
CA ASP A 80 -4.88 19.47 -22.78
C ASP A 80 -4.32 20.05 -21.47
N ILE A 81 -3.26 20.85 -21.60
CA ILE A 81 -2.63 21.62 -20.52
C ILE A 81 -2.52 23.08 -21.01
N PRO A 82 -2.75 24.09 -20.17
CA PRO A 82 -2.60 25.49 -20.55
C PRO A 82 -1.22 25.77 -21.14
N ARG A 83 -1.18 26.53 -22.23
CA ARG A 83 0.10 26.89 -22.89
C ARG A 83 1.00 27.63 -21.91
N LYS A 84 2.30 27.30 -21.92
CA LYS A 84 3.36 27.86 -21.06
C LYS A 84 3.32 27.39 -19.59
N SER A 85 2.45 26.44 -19.20
CA SER A 85 2.53 25.84 -17.86
C SER A 85 3.82 25.04 -17.70
N ARG A 86 4.50 25.26 -16.58
CA ARG A 86 5.68 24.49 -16.20
C ARG A 86 5.23 23.18 -15.53
N ILE A 87 5.63 22.07 -16.11
CA ILE A 87 5.37 20.74 -15.55
C ILE A 87 6.61 20.29 -14.82
N GLY A 88 6.49 19.96 -13.54
CA GLY A 88 7.56 19.40 -12.72
C GLY A 88 7.31 17.91 -12.48
N TYR A 89 8.32 17.10 -12.76
CA TYR A 89 8.31 15.65 -12.52
C TYR A 89 9.70 15.20 -12.09
N ILE A 90 9.77 14.28 -11.13
CA ILE A 90 11.05 13.71 -10.69
C ILE A 90 11.55 12.75 -11.77
N ALA A 91 12.72 13.05 -12.35
CA ALA A 91 13.40 12.10 -13.22
C ALA A 91 13.79 10.82 -12.42
N GLN A 92 13.74 9.67 -13.08
CA GLN A 92 14.16 8.41 -12.46
C GLN A 92 15.67 8.34 -12.20
N GLU A 93 16.45 9.21 -12.85
CA GLU A 93 17.90 9.32 -12.67
C GLU A 93 18.20 10.33 -11.56
N ALA A 94 18.83 9.85 -10.50
CA ALA A 94 19.26 10.68 -9.40
C ALA A 94 20.42 11.60 -9.83
N PRO A 95 20.48 12.87 -9.40
CA PRO A 95 21.59 13.75 -9.69
C PRO A 95 22.91 13.18 -9.14
N SER A 96 24.00 13.37 -9.87
CA SER A 96 25.33 12.90 -9.49
C SER A 96 26.39 13.91 -9.90
N GLY A 97 27.58 13.78 -9.37
CA GLY A 97 28.71 14.64 -9.67
C GLY A 97 29.28 15.35 -8.44
N THR A 98 30.16 16.31 -8.69
CA THR A 98 30.89 17.07 -7.66
C THR A 98 30.10 18.26 -7.11
N THR A 99 28.96 18.62 -7.73
CA THR A 99 28.07 19.68 -7.23
C THR A 99 27.49 19.30 -5.86
N THR A 100 27.14 20.30 -5.09
CA THR A 100 26.53 20.11 -3.76
C THR A 100 25.00 20.04 -3.86
N PRO A 101 24.29 19.46 -2.86
CA PRO A 101 22.84 19.54 -2.76
C PRO A 101 22.31 20.97 -2.87
N PHE A 102 22.96 21.91 -2.19
CA PHE A 102 22.57 23.32 -2.18
C PHE A 102 22.66 23.96 -3.58
N GLU A 103 23.79 23.78 -4.26
CA GLU A 103 23.97 24.25 -5.64
C GLU A 103 22.99 23.63 -6.61
N THR A 104 22.76 22.33 -6.49
CA THR A 104 21.82 21.58 -7.35
C THR A 104 20.39 22.10 -7.20
N VAL A 105 19.94 22.37 -5.98
CA VAL A 105 18.62 22.93 -5.71
C VAL A 105 18.50 24.35 -6.26
N LEU A 106 19.50 25.19 -6.04
CA LEU A 106 19.50 26.57 -6.58
C LEU A 106 19.49 26.62 -8.11
N ALA A 107 20.19 25.70 -8.77
CA ALA A 107 20.22 25.60 -10.23
C ALA A 107 18.87 25.15 -10.85
N ALA A 108 17.94 24.61 -10.05
CA ALA A 108 16.60 24.24 -10.52
C ALA A 108 15.72 25.47 -10.87
N ASP A 109 16.04 26.65 -10.36
CA ASP A 109 15.47 27.92 -10.82
C ASP A 109 16.25 28.41 -12.03
N VAL A 110 15.87 27.88 -13.19
CA VAL A 110 16.54 28.14 -14.49
C VAL A 110 16.51 29.63 -14.85
N GLU A 111 15.40 30.33 -14.56
CA GLU A 111 15.27 31.75 -14.85
C GLU A 111 16.25 32.58 -14.03
N ARG A 112 16.32 32.31 -12.72
CA ARG A 112 17.27 32.95 -11.81
C ARG A 112 18.72 32.69 -12.25
N ALA A 113 19.06 31.43 -12.54
CA ALA A 113 20.39 31.02 -12.96
C ALA A 113 20.80 31.74 -14.25
N ALA A 114 19.92 31.79 -15.26
CA ALA A 114 20.18 32.49 -16.51
C ALA A 114 20.36 34.00 -16.35
N LEU A 115 19.54 34.66 -15.51
CA LEU A 115 19.65 36.09 -15.24
C LEU A 115 20.95 36.44 -14.53
N LEU A 116 21.39 35.64 -13.56
CA LEU A 116 22.67 35.85 -12.86
C LEU A 116 23.87 35.62 -13.78
N ASP A 117 23.79 34.63 -14.68
CA ASP A 117 24.83 34.40 -15.67
C ASP A 117 24.91 35.55 -16.68
N GLU A 118 23.77 36.01 -17.19
CA GLU A 118 23.68 37.17 -18.11
C GLU A 118 24.21 38.44 -17.46
N GLU A 119 23.91 38.68 -16.18
CA GLU A 119 24.43 39.83 -15.42
C GLU A 119 25.96 39.87 -15.40
N THR A 120 26.63 38.73 -15.26
CA THR A 120 28.09 38.65 -15.22
C THR A 120 28.76 38.88 -16.58
N HIS A 121 28.04 38.66 -17.67
CA HIS A 121 28.58 38.74 -19.03
C HIS A 121 28.15 39.98 -19.82
N THR A 122 27.09 40.68 -19.40
CA THR A 122 26.61 41.86 -20.10
C THR A 122 27.30 43.14 -19.62
N GLY A 123 27.71 44.01 -20.58
CA GLY A 123 28.22 45.34 -20.30
C GLY A 123 27.18 46.44 -20.47
N ASP A 124 25.93 46.10 -20.84
CA ASP A 124 24.85 47.06 -21.06
C ASP A 124 24.15 47.44 -19.75
N HIS A 125 24.34 48.68 -19.30
CA HIS A 125 23.74 49.19 -18.07
C HIS A 125 22.20 49.16 -18.06
N HIS A 126 21.55 49.32 -19.24
CA HIS A 126 20.11 49.24 -19.31
C HIS A 126 19.63 47.82 -19.09
N ARG A 127 20.32 46.87 -19.71
CA ARG A 127 20.02 45.45 -19.55
C ARG A 127 20.26 44.95 -18.13
N ILE A 128 21.33 45.42 -17.46
CA ILE A 128 21.60 45.14 -16.06
C ILE A 128 20.43 45.61 -15.18
N ALA A 129 19.90 46.81 -15.42
CA ALA A 129 18.75 47.32 -14.67
C ALA A 129 17.50 46.44 -14.84
N GLU A 130 17.21 45.99 -16.07
CA GLU A 130 16.11 45.06 -16.34
C GLU A 130 16.31 43.72 -15.63
N ILE A 131 17.54 43.18 -15.63
CA ILE A 131 17.88 41.94 -14.91
C ILE A 131 17.63 42.12 -13.42
N HIS A 132 18.08 43.18 -12.81
CA HIS A 132 17.85 43.46 -11.40
C HIS A 132 16.37 43.60 -11.06
N GLU A 133 15.60 44.31 -11.89
CA GLU A 133 14.15 44.41 -11.71
C GLU A 133 13.50 43.03 -11.77
N ARG A 134 13.90 42.17 -12.73
CA ARG A 134 13.39 40.84 -12.86
C ARG A 134 13.79 39.93 -11.69
N LEU A 135 15.04 39.98 -11.22
CA LEU A 135 15.52 39.26 -10.05
C LEU A 135 14.75 39.64 -8.78
N ILE A 136 14.38 40.92 -8.61
CA ILE A 136 13.54 41.39 -7.52
C ILE A 136 12.11 40.81 -7.69
N ALA A 137 11.54 40.84 -8.90
CA ALA A 137 10.20 40.35 -9.17
C ALA A 137 10.03 38.85 -8.90
N ILE A 138 11.08 38.03 -9.10
CA ILE A 138 11.07 36.58 -8.83
C ILE A 138 11.58 36.26 -7.41
N ASP A 139 11.80 37.23 -6.55
CA ASP A 139 12.33 37.06 -5.18
C ASP A 139 13.65 36.25 -5.14
N ALA A 140 14.54 36.54 -6.10
CA ALA A 140 15.81 35.81 -6.25
C ALA A 140 16.72 35.91 -5.03
N HIS A 141 16.63 36.98 -4.22
CA HIS A 141 17.42 37.18 -3.00
C HIS A 141 17.01 36.21 -1.88
N ALA A 142 15.76 35.80 -1.79
CA ALA A 142 15.28 34.81 -0.82
C ALA A 142 15.52 33.35 -1.26
N ALA A 143 15.89 33.11 -2.52
CA ALA A 143 16.12 31.80 -3.08
C ALA A 143 17.11 30.93 -2.26
N PRO A 144 18.28 31.43 -1.79
CA PRO A 144 19.20 30.64 -0.96
C PRO A 144 18.55 30.16 0.35
N ALA A 145 17.85 31.05 1.05
CA ALA A 145 17.17 30.71 2.31
C ALA A 145 16.00 29.70 2.07
N ARG A 146 15.29 29.84 0.94
CA ARG A 146 14.21 28.90 0.54
C ARG A 146 14.80 27.52 0.21
N ALA A 147 15.91 27.45 -0.54
CA ALA A 147 16.59 26.20 -0.86
C ALA A 147 17.10 25.49 0.40
N ALA A 148 17.79 26.22 1.31
CA ALA A 148 18.26 25.65 2.57
C ALA A 148 17.12 25.12 3.44
N ARG A 149 15.99 25.84 3.52
CA ARG A 149 14.80 25.41 4.28
C ARG A 149 14.21 24.11 3.74
N ILE A 150 14.11 23.96 2.41
CA ILE A 150 13.63 22.73 1.77
C ILE A 150 14.59 21.57 2.07
N LEU A 151 15.90 21.80 1.93
CA LEU A 151 16.92 20.78 2.23
C LEU A 151 16.90 20.34 3.70
N VAL A 152 16.80 21.29 4.65
CA VAL A 152 16.65 20.98 6.09
C VAL A 152 15.40 20.14 6.32
N GLY A 153 14.29 20.51 5.71
CA GLY A 153 13.04 19.76 5.81
C GLY A 153 13.12 18.33 5.29
N LEU A 154 13.97 18.08 4.31
CA LEU A 154 14.25 16.74 3.76
C LEU A 154 15.42 16.02 4.46
N GLY A 155 15.91 16.56 5.59
CA GLY A 155 16.87 15.92 6.47
C GLY A 155 18.34 16.27 6.22
N PHE A 156 18.66 17.26 5.37
CA PHE A 156 20.04 17.73 5.16
C PHE A 156 20.41 18.81 6.18
N ASP A 157 21.28 18.48 7.10
CA ASP A 157 21.92 19.49 7.95
C ASP A 157 22.82 20.42 7.15
N GLU A 158 23.29 21.52 7.78
CA GLU A 158 24.12 22.53 7.11
C GLU A 158 25.40 21.93 6.50
N ALA A 159 26.07 21.03 7.21
CA ALA A 159 27.27 20.37 6.71
C ALA A 159 26.96 19.44 5.52
N MET A 160 25.83 18.76 5.54
CA MET A 160 25.38 17.92 4.45
C MET A 160 25.02 18.71 3.19
N GLN A 161 24.48 19.92 3.31
CA GLN A 161 24.11 20.73 2.15
C GLN A 161 25.29 21.11 1.26
N HIS A 162 26.51 21.08 1.80
CA HIS A 162 27.75 21.52 1.14
C HIS A 162 28.71 20.36 0.79
N ARG A 163 28.31 19.11 0.96
CA ARG A 163 29.12 17.96 0.53
C ARG A 163 28.82 17.58 -0.92
N PRO A 164 29.79 17.05 -1.68
CA PRO A 164 29.58 16.60 -3.05
C PRO A 164 28.48 15.50 -3.13
N LEU A 165 27.65 15.56 -4.17
CA LEU A 165 26.58 14.58 -4.41
C LEU A 165 27.10 13.15 -4.49
N ASP A 166 28.30 12.93 -5.03
CA ASP A 166 28.89 11.59 -5.15
C ASP A 166 29.17 10.91 -3.81
N SER A 167 29.22 11.67 -2.71
CA SER A 167 29.36 11.12 -1.36
C SER A 167 28.06 10.53 -0.80
N TYR A 168 26.92 10.70 -1.49
CA TYR A 168 25.60 10.29 -1.02
C TYR A 168 25.14 9.00 -1.65
N SER A 169 24.33 8.23 -0.89
CA SER A 169 23.61 7.07 -1.43
C SER A 169 22.50 7.50 -2.40
N GLY A 170 22.01 6.55 -3.20
CA GLY A 170 20.92 6.79 -4.16
C GLY A 170 19.68 7.45 -3.53
N GLY A 171 19.27 7.00 -2.34
CA GLY A 171 18.13 7.58 -1.63
C GLY A 171 18.34 9.06 -1.26
N TRP A 172 19.52 9.43 -0.80
CA TRP A 172 19.86 10.82 -0.51
C TRP A 172 19.91 11.69 -1.78
N LYS A 173 20.45 11.15 -2.88
CA LYS A 173 20.43 11.82 -4.19
C LYS A 173 19.01 12.06 -4.69
N MET A 174 18.08 11.10 -4.48
CA MET A 174 16.67 11.28 -4.81
C MET A 174 15.99 12.34 -3.95
N ARG A 175 16.37 12.49 -2.67
CA ARG A 175 15.90 13.62 -1.84
C ARG A 175 16.34 14.97 -2.38
N VAL A 176 17.56 15.07 -2.94
CA VAL A 176 18.03 16.29 -3.60
C VAL A 176 17.21 16.59 -4.86
N ALA A 177 16.89 15.56 -5.67
CA ALA A 177 16.02 15.73 -6.83
C ALA A 177 14.63 16.22 -6.42
N LEU A 178 14.06 15.67 -5.34
CA LEU A 178 12.80 16.14 -4.78
C LEU A 178 12.92 17.59 -4.30
N ALA A 179 13.98 17.95 -3.59
CA ALA A 179 14.22 19.32 -3.14
C ALA A 179 14.27 20.31 -4.32
N ALA A 180 15.00 19.97 -5.38
CA ALA A 180 15.10 20.78 -6.59
C ALA A 180 13.74 20.95 -7.28
N LEU A 181 12.95 19.88 -7.36
CA LEU A 181 11.60 19.93 -7.92
C LEU A 181 10.66 20.84 -7.09
N LEU A 182 10.65 20.68 -5.77
CA LEU A 182 9.82 21.51 -4.88
C LEU A 182 10.25 22.98 -4.91
N PHE A 183 11.56 23.23 -5.04
CA PHE A 183 12.13 24.58 -5.11
C PHE A 183 11.74 25.30 -6.41
N SER A 184 11.64 24.59 -7.53
CA SER A 184 11.29 25.15 -8.83
C SER A 184 9.82 25.63 -8.95
N GLU A 185 8.96 25.23 -8.01
CA GLU A 185 7.53 25.62 -7.91
C GLU A 185 6.80 25.56 -9.27
N PRO A 186 6.65 24.37 -9.89
CA PRO A 186 5.96 24.22 -11.16
C PRO A 186 4.45 24.46 -11.05
N ASP A 187 3.79 24.83 -12.18
CA ASP A 187 2.35 25.03 -12.23
C ASP A 187 1.56 23.72 -12.15
N LEU A 188 2.17 22.61 -12.61
CA LEU A 188 1.69 21.25 -12.45
C LEU A 188 2.80 20.40 -11.85
N LEU A 189 2.64 20.00 -10.59
CA LEU A 189 3.58 19.16 -9.86
C LEU A 189 3.15 17.70 -9.93
N LEU A 190 4.03 16.82 -10.43
CA LEU A 190 3.81 15.39 -10.55
C LEU A 190 4.79 14.66 -9.65
N LEU A 191 4.26 13.91 -8.67
CA LEU A 191 5.04 13.16 -7.69
C LEU A 191 4.69 11.67 -7.78
N ASP A 192 5.68 10.81 -8.03
CA ASP A 192 5.52 9.36 -8.07
C ASP A 192 6.22 8.75 -6.84
N GLU A 193 5.44 8.33 -5.84
CA GLU A 193 5.89 7.77 -4.56
C GLU A 193 6.98 8.63 -3.86
N PRO A 194 6.71 9.91 -3.56
CA PRO A 194 7.75 10.83 -3.09
C PRO A 194 8.31 10.50 -1.70
N SER A 195 7.60 9.69 -0.91
CA SER A 195 7.98 9.29 0.45
C SER A 195 8.91 8.08 0.51
N ASN A 196 9.08 7.30 -0.58
CA ASN A 196 9.80 6.02 -0.56
C ASN A 196 11.25 6.07 -0.03
N HIS A 197 11.88 7.23 0.02
CA HIS A 197 13.24 7.38 0.51
C HIS A 197 13.35 8.35 1.69
N LEU A 198 12.20 8.76 2.23
CA LEU A 198 12.12 9.68 3.35
C LEU A 198 12.02 8.90 4.67
N ASP A 199 12.47 9.50 5.75
CA ASP A 199 12.12 9.07 7.10
C ASP A 199 10.80 9.72 7.53
N LEU A 200 10.25 9.28 8.64
CA LEU A 200 8.99 9.80 9.16
C LEU A 200 9.03 11.34 9.30
N GLU A 201 10.16 11.89 9.72
CA GLU A 201 10.34 13.33 9.92
C GLU A 201 10.28 14.10 8.61
N ALA A 202 11.01 13.64 7.58
CA ALA A 202 10.98 14.24 6.26
C ALA A 202 9.61 14.04 5.57
N THR A 203 8.95 12.92 5.80
CA THR A 203 7.59 12.66 5.29
C THR A 203 6.59 13.66 5.89
N LEU A 204 6.61 13.86 7.21
CA LEU A 204 5.75 14.85 7.88
C LEU A 204 6.02 16.28 7.41
N TRP A 205 7.29 16.63 7.20
CA TRP A 205 7.64 17.92 6.64
C TRP A 205 7.11 18.07 5.21
N LEU A 206 7.28 17.05 4.37
CA LEU A 206 6.77 17.03 2.99
C LEU A 206 5.24 17.17 2.97
N GLU A 207 4.50 16.44 3.81
CA GLU A 207 3.06 16.62 3.93
C GLU A 207 2.66 18.06 4.21
N ASN A 208 3.32 18.70 5.19
CA ASN A 208 3.05 20.10 5.54
C ASN A 208 3.40 21.07 4.41
N PHE A 209 4.48 20.81 3.69
CA PHE A 209 4.86 21.59 2.51
C PHE A 209 3.79 21.46 1.42
N LEU A 210 3.37 20.24 1.08
CA LEU A 210 2.37 19.97 0.04
C LEU A 210 0.97 20.50 0.42
N LYS A 211 0.59 20.54 1.71
CA LYS A 211 -0.64 21.21 2.18
C LYS A 211 -0.67 22.69 1.83
N SER A 212 0.49 23.35 1.87
CA SER A 212 0.62 24.77 1.56
C SER A 212 0.83 25.05 0.07
N TYR A 213 1.06 24.02 -0.74
CA TYR A 213 1.32 24.13 -2.17
C TYR A 213 0.08 24.64 -2.92
N ARG A 214 0.23 25.73 -3.69
CA ARG A 214 -0.92 26.44 -4.31
C ARG A 214 -1.23 25.99 -5.73
N ALA A 215 -0.25 25.47 -6.45
CA ALA A 215 -0.43 25.00 -7.81
C ALA A 215 -1.10 23.61 -7.83
N THR A 216 -1.50 23.17 -9.03
CA THR A 216 -2.10 21.85 -9.20
C THR A 216 -1.05 20.77 -8.98
N MET A 217 -1.38 19.72 -8.25
CA MET A 217 -0.50 18.57 -8.14
C MET A 217 -1.21 17.25 -8.33
N VAL A 218 -0.48 16.27 -8.85
CA VAL A 218 -0.88 14.87 -8.90
C VAL A 218 0.18 14.05 -8.17
N VAL A 219 -0.23 13.34 -7.12
CA VAL A 219 0.66 12.49 -6.33
C VAL A 219 0.22 11.04 -6.41
N ILE A 220 1.13 10.16 -6.81
CA ILE A 220 0.98 8.73 -6.60
C ILE A 220 1.54 8.43 -5.22
N SER A 221 0.73 7.86 -4.35
CA SER A 221 1.19 7.36 -3.06
C SER A 221 0.35 6.18 -2.61
N HIS A 222 0.95 5.31 -1.83
CA HIS A 222 0.29 4.22 -1.13
C HIS A 222 0.15 4.52 0.38
N GLU A 223 0.52 5.70 0.82
CA GLU A 223 0.38 6.15 2.21
C GLU A 223 -0.99 6.80 2.43
N ARG A 224 -1.80 6.15 3.28
CA ARG A 224 -3.16 6.59 3.59
C ARG A 224 -3.17 7.99 4.22
N ASP A 225 -2.22 8.27 5.10
CA ASP A 225 -2.12 9.57 5.77
C ASP A 225 -1.82 10.71 4.81
N LEU A 226 -0.87 10.54 3.90
CA LEU A 226 -0.59 11.53 2.86
C LEU A 226 -1.82 11.77 1.99
N LEU A 227 -2.51 10.70 1.57
CA LEU A 227 -3.73 10.78 0.76
C LEU A 227 -4.93 11.38 1.51
N ASN A 228 -5.01 11.28 2.84
CA ASN A 228 -6.04 11.93 3.63
C ASN A 228 -5.70 13.37 4.00
N ASN A 229 -4.44 13.61 4.34
CA ASN A 229 -4.00 14.89 4.89
C ASN A 229 -3.72 15.95 3.83
N VAL A 230 -3.29 15.55 2.63
CA VAL A 230 -2.77 16.46 1.60
C VAL A 230 -3.76 16.64 0.45
N VAL A 231 -4.39 15.55 -0.05
CA VAL A 231 -5.18 15.61 -1.28
C VAL A 231 -6.64 15.99 -1.02
N ASP A 232 -7.27 16.63 -2.01
CA ASP A 232 -8.68 17.00 -2.01
C ASP A 232 -9.50 16.25 -3.08
N HIS A 233 -8.82 15.52 -3.96
CA HIS A 233 -9.43 14.66 -4.96
C HIS A 233 -8.64 13.36 -5.11
N ILE A 234 -9.34 12.26 -5.39
CA ILE A 234 -8.73 10.97 -5.72
C ILE A 234 -9.06 10.62 -7.17
N LEU A 235 -8.05 10.43 -7.99
CA LEU A 235 -8.15 9.88 -9.35
C LEU A 235 -7.86 8.37 -9.29
N HIS A 236 -8.90 7.56 -9.33
CA HIS A 236 -8.79 6.10 -9.27
C HIS A 236 -8.62 5.51 -10.66
N LEU A 237 -7.53 4.77 -10.87
CA LEU A 237 -7.22 4.05 -12.10
C LEU A 237 -7.51 2.55 -11.91
N GLU A 238 -8.56 2.06 -12.57
CA GLU A 238 -9.01 0.67 -12.49
C GLU A 238 -9.40 0.15 -13.89
N GLY A 239 -8.86 -1.01 -14.29
CA GLY A 239 -9.13 -1.59 -15.61
C GLY A 239 -8.78 -0.69 -16.79
N GLY A 240 -7.74 0.15 -16.65
CA GLY A 240 -7.31 1.12 -17.66
C GLY A 240 -8.16 2.40 -17.74
N LYS A 241 -9.21 2.52 -16.91
CA LYS A 241 -10.11 3.68 -16.87
C LYS A 241 -9.89 4.51 -15.62
N THR A 242 -10.16 5.80 -15.72
CA THR A 242 -10.04 6.74 -14.61
C THR A 242 -11.40 7.18 -14.10
N THR A 243 -11.52 7.33 -12.78
CA THR A 243 -12.69 7.90 -12.11
C THR A 243 -12.21 8.90 -11.07
N LEU A 244 -12.69 10.13 -11.13
CA LEU A 244 -12.36 11.19 -10.16
C LEU A 244 -13.37 11.19 -9.02
N TYR A 245 -12.87 11.18 -7.79
CA TYR A 245 -13.65 11.28 -6.56
C TYR A 245 -13.25 12.54 -5.80
N VAL A 246 -14.19 13.17 -5.11
CA VAL A 246 -13.93 14.34 -4.27
C VAL A 246 -13.64 13.90 -2.84
N GLY A 247 -12.58 14.45 -2.27
CA GLY A 247 -12.12 14.17 -0.90
C GLY A 247 -10.85 13.32 -0.86
N GLY A 248 -10.37 13.05 0.36
CA GLY A 248 -9.22 12.18 0.62
C GLY A 248 -9.55 10.68 0.49
N TYR A 249 -8.59 9.85 0.88
CA TYR A 249 -8.68 8.40 0.72
C TYR A 249 -9.89 7.78 1.43
N ASP A 250 -10.18 8.15 2.67
CA ASP A 250 -11.33 7.62 3.42
C ASP A 250 -12.68 8.00 2.80
N ALA A 251 -12.77 9.20 2.21
CA ALA A 251 -13.96 9.62 1.48
C ALA A 251 -14.13 8.79 0.19
N PHE A 252 -13.04 8.53 -0.52
CA PHE A 252 -13.01 7.65 -1.68
C PHE A 252 -13.48 6.23 -1.34
N GLU A 253 -12.95 5.61 -0.28
CA GLU A 253 -13.36 4.26 0.12
C GLU A 253 -14.87 4.17 0.39
N ARG A 254 -15.42 5.13 1.12
CA ARG A 254 -16.87 5.20 1.37
C ARG A 254 -17.67 5.33 0.07
N GLN A 255 -17.31 6.28 -0.80
CA GLN A 255 -18.00 6.49 -2.08
C GLN A 255 -17.90 5.26 -3.00
N ARG A 256 -16.73 4.60 -3.02
CA ARG A 256 -16.52 3.36 -3.77
C ARG A 256 -17.40 2.23 -3.22
N ALA A 257 -17.42 2.03 -1.91
CA ALA A 257 -18.24 1.00 -1.25
C ALA A 257 -19.74 1.21 -1.52
N GLU A 258 -20.24 2.44 -1.41
CA GLU A 258 -21.61 2.80 -1.73
C GLU A 258 -21.96 2.52 -3.19
N ARG A 259 -21.08 2.90 -4.12
CA ARG A 259 -21.27 2.64 -5.55
C ARG A 259 -21.28 1.15 -5.87
N MET A 260 -20.41 0.36 -5.23
CA MET A 260 -20.38 -1.10 -5.39
C MET A 260 -21.67 -1.74 -4.86
N ALA A 261 -22.16 -1.31 -3.70
CA ALA A 261 -23.42 -1.79 -3.13
C ALA A 261 -24.62 -1.46 -4.03
N GLN A 262 -24.66 -0.25 -4.60
CA GLN A 262 -25.70 0.14 -5.57
C GLN A 262 -25.66 -0.71 -6.83
N LEU A 263 -24.48 -0.95 -7.39
CA LEU A 263 -24.31 -1.80 -8.58
C LEU A 263 -24.70 -3.25 -8.31
N ALA A 264 -24.33 -3.80 -7.15
CA ALA A 264 -24.71 -5.15 -6.73
C ALA A 264 -26.25 -5.28 -6.58
N SER A 265 -26.89 -4.29 -5.95
CA SER A 265 -28.35 -4.24 -5.81
C SER A 265 -29.06 -4.12 -7.17
N ALA A 266 -28.58 -3.24 -8.05
CA ALA A 266 -29.13 -3.08 -9.40
C ALA A 266 -28.98 -4.36 -10.24
N ARG A 267 -27.84 -5.07 -10.12
CA ARG A 267 -27.60 -6.37 -10.76
C ARG A 267 -28.58 -7.42 -10.25
N ALA A 268 -28.72 -7.59 -8.93
CA ALA A 268 -29.64 -8.53 -8.33
C ALA A 268 -31.10 -8.27 -8.77
N ALA A 269 -31.51 -7.00 -8.83
CA ALA A 269 -32.81 -6.60 -9.34
C ALA A 269 -32.99 -6.98 -10.82
N GLN A 270 -31.96 -6.73 -11.66
CA GLN A 270 -31.98 -7.10 -13.08
C GLN A 270 -32.03 -8.62 -13.27
N GLU A 271 -31.25 -9.41 -12.52
CA GLU A 271 -31.26 -10.88 -12.57
C GLU A 271 -32.64 -11.43 -12.17
N ASN A 272 -33.24 -10.91 -11.10
CA ASN A 272 -34.59 -11.25 -10.69
C ASN A 272 -35.63 -10.93 -11.78
N GLN A 273 -35.49 -9.77 -12.44
CA GLN A 273 -36.37 -9.40 -13.53
C GLN A 273 -36.18 -10.32 -14.75
N ARG A 274 -34.96 -10.70 -15.09
CA ARG A 274 -34.65 -11.65 -16.17
C ARG A 274 -35.23 -13.03 -15.86
N ALA A 275 -35.06 -13.53 -14.65
CA ALA A 275 -35.63 -14.82 -14.21
C ALA A 275 -37.16 -14.83 -14.32
N LYS A 276 -37.85 -13.76 -13.89
CA LYS A 276 -39.31 -13.63 -14.03
C LYS A 276 -39.75 -13.61 -15.50
N LEU A 277 -39.03 -12.95 -16.38
CA LEU A 277 -39.33 -12.91 -17.83
C LEU A 277 -39.11 -14.30 -18.45
N GLN A 278 -38.02 -15.00 -18.10
CA GLN A 278 -37.71 -16.34 -18.58
C GLN A 278 -38.78 -17.35 -18.15
N ASP A 279 -39.16 -17.31 -16.86
CA ASP A 279 -40.21 -18.19 -16.32
C ASP A 279 -41.57 -17.95 -17.00
N TYR A 280 -41.96 -16.69 -17.20
CA TYR A 280 -43.17 -16.36 -17.95
C TYR A 280 -43.12 -16.86 -19.40
N ILE A 281 -42.01 -16.69 -20.11
CA ILE A 281 -41.81 -17.18 -21.48
C ILE A 281 -41.94 -18.71 -21.52
N ALA A 282 -41.28 -19.41 -20.60
CA ALA A 282 -41.29 -20.85 -20.52
C ALA A 282 -42.74 -21.41 -20.33
N ARG A 283 -43.54 -20.79 -19.45
CA ARG A 283 -44.90 -21.22 -19.16
C ARG A 283 -45.92 -20.84 -20.24
N ASN A 284 -45.67 -19.82 -21.04
CA ASN A 284 -46.69 -19.24 -21.95
C ASN A 284 -46.32 -19.31 -23.43
N SER A 285 -45.15 -19.81 -23.82
CA SER A 285 -44.74 -19.91 -25.23
C SER A 285 -45.55 -20.92 -26.04
N ALA A 286 -46.04 -22.00 -25.41
CA ALA A 286 -46.78 -23.07 -26.07
C ALA A 286 -48.29 -22.80 -26.24
N ARG A 287 -48.85 -21.76 -25.59
CA ARG A 287 -50.29 -21.47 -25.62
C ARG A 287 -50.60 -20.40 -26.66
N ALA A 288 -51.50 -20.69 -27.64
CA ALA A 288 -51.84 -19.77 -28.71
C ALA A 288 -52.36 -18.40 -28.21
N SER A 289 -53.11 -18.34 -27.10
CA SER A 289 -53.66 -17.12 -26.52
C SER A 289 -52.62 -16.22 -25.89
N THR A 290 -51.45 -16.74 -25.43
CA THR A 290 -50.42 -16.01 -24.73
C THR A 290 -49.11 -15.91 -25.54
N ALA A 291 -49.00 -16.61 -26.67
CA ALA A 291 -47.79 -16.68 -27.50
C ALA A 291 -47.29 -15.28 -27.95
N LYS A 292 -48.19 -14.37 -28.33
CA LYS A 292 -47.84 -13.00 -28.74
C LYS A 292 -47.25 -12.20 -27.59
N GLN A 293 -47.73 -12.38 -26.36
CA GLN A 293 -47.17 -11.73 -25.16
C GLN A 293 -45.84 -12.36 -24.78
N ALA A 294 -45.70 -13.69 -24.90
CA ALA A 294 -44.40 -14.36 -24.67
C ALA A 294 -43.33 -13.88 -25.66
N GLN A 295 -43.67 -13.75 -26.94
CA GLN A 295 -42.77 -13.15 -27.96
C GLN A 295 -42.35 -11.72 -27.64
N SER A 296 -43.29 -10.87 -27.17
CA SER A 296 -42.96 -9.49 -26.77
C SER A 296 -41.97 -9.47 -25.59
N ARG A 297 -42.16 -10.32 -24.58
CA ARG A 297 -41.25 -10.46 -23.43
C ARG A 297 -39.91 -11.07 -23.81
N GLN A 298 -39.88 -11.98 -24.76
CA GLN A 298 -38.63 -12.52 -25.33
C GLN A 298 -37.81 -11.43 -26.02
N LYS A 299 -38.45 -10.53 -26.78
CA LYS A 299 -37.78 -9.34 -27.37
C LYS A 299 -37.29 -8.39 -26.31
N ALA A 300 -38.05 -8.19 -25.20
CA ALA A 300 -37.60 -7.37 -24.08
C ALA A 300 -36.38 -7.98 -23.38
N LEU A 301 -36.39 -9.28 -23.14
CA LEU A 301 -35.27 -10.04 -22.55
C LEU A 301 -33.99 -9.95 -23.42
N ALA A 302 -34.15 -10.08 -24.76
CA ALA A 302 -33.03 -9.96 -25.70
C ALA A 302 -32.41 -8.55 -25.76
N ARG A 303 -33.18 -7.53 -25.42
CA ARG A 303 -32.69 -6.12 -25.34
C ARG A 303 -32.05 -5.76 -24.01
N MET A 304 -32.24 -6.58 -22.96
CA MET A 304 -31.63 -6.32 -21.65
C MET A 304 -30.13 -6.65 -21.71
N GLN A 305 -29.30 -5.61 -21.70
CA GLN A 305 -27.86 -5.76 -21.57
C GLN A 305 -27.55 -6.16 -20.12
N PRO A 306 -26.84 -7.28 -19.87
CA PRO A 306 -26.43 -7.66 -18.53
C PRO A 306 -25.53 -6.58 -17.93
N ILE A 307 -25.77 -6.20 -16.68
CA ILE A 307 -24.82 -5.42 -15.91
C ILE A 307 -23.60 -6.31 -15.69
N ALA A 308 -22.46 -5.89 -16.22
CA ALA A 308 -21.21 -6.64 -16.12
C ALA A 308 -20.86 -6.88 -14.64
N GLU A 309 -20.37 -8.07 -14.35
CA GLU A 309 -19.76 -8.36 -13.06
C GLU A 309 -18.49 -7.53 -12.94
N MET A 310 -18.46 -6.62 -11.98
CA MET A 310 -17.16 -6.08 -11.58
C MET A 310 -16.43 -7.24 -10.90
N ALA A 311 -15.29 -7.62 -11.46
CA ALA A 311 -14.45 -8.61 -10.84
C ALA A 311 -14.09 -8.09 -9.44
N THR A 312 -14.77 -8.60 -8.42
CA THR A 312 -14.27 -8.48 -7.05
C THR A 312 -13.04 -9.37 -7.02
N ASP A 313 -11.88 -8.75 -7.14
CA ASP A 313 -10.63 -9.46 -6.88
C ASP A 313 -10.69 -10.03 -5.46
N PRO A 314 -10.29 -11.29 -5.28
CA PRO A 314 -10.26 -11.87 -3.94
C PRO A 314 -9.45 -10.94 -3.04
N THR A 315 -10.04 -10.56 -1.90
CA THR A 315 -9.36 -9.79 -0.87
C THR A 315 -8.04 -10.48 -0.56
N LEU A 316 -6.95 -9.76 -0.77
CA LEU A 316 -5.63 -10.27 -0.45
C LEU A 316 -5.57 -10.45 1.07
N ALA A 317 -5.35 -11.66 1.54
CA ALA A 317 -5.12 -11.96 2.95
C ALA A 317 -3.73 -12.57 3.09
N PHE A 318 -2.98 -12.13 4.08
CA PHE A 318 -1.77 -12.82 4.54
C PHE A 318 -2.13 -13.66 5.75
N ASP A 319 -1.60 -14.86 5.80
CA ASP A 319 -1.76 -15.76 6.95
C ASP A 319 -0.37 -16.18 7.41
N PHE A 320 0.06 -15.64 8.56
CA PHE A 320 1.33 -16.00 9.16
C PHE A 320 1.17 -17.26 10.02
N PRO A 321 2.03 -18.27 9.86
CA PRO A 321 1.97 -19.46 10.69
C PRO A 321 2.31 -19.12 12.15
N SER A 322 1.50 -19.61 13.08
CA SER A 322 1.72 -19.40 14.52
C SER A 322 2.94 -20.19 15.01
N PRO A 323 3.86 -19.58 15.76
CA PRO A 323 4.97 -20.27 16.38
C PRO A 323 4.56 -21.13 17.59
N ASP A 324 5.43 -22.04 17.99
CA ASP A 324 5.32 -22.74 19.27
C ASP A 324 5.51 -21.75 20.43
N GLU A 325 4.85 -22.00 21.57
CA GLU A 325 5.00 -21.15 22.74
C GLU A 325 6.41 -21.23 23.35
N LEU A 326 7.03 -20.07 23.56
CA LEU A 326 8.28 -19.94 24.32
C LEU A 326 8.05 -19.16 25.62
N LYS A 327 8.83 -19.52 26.64
CA LYS A 327 8.80 -18.78 27.91
C LYS A 327 9.47 -17.42 27.77
N PRO A 328 8.85 -16.35 28.32
CA PRO A 328 9.48 -15.02 28.34
C PRO A 328 10.74 -15.01 29.24
N PRO A 329 11.73 -14.15 28.94
CA PRO A 329 11.82 -13.27 27.80
C PRO A 329 12.32 -14.00 26.53
N LEU A 330 11.94 -13.48 25.32
CA LEU A 330 12.53 -13.94 24.04
C LEU A 330 13.96 -13.42 23.88
N VAL A 331 14.16 -12.12 24.12
CA VAL A 331 15.47 -11.44 24.02
C VAL A 331 15.62 -10.44 25.16
N THR A 332 16.83 -10.40 25.73
CA THR A 332 17.24 -9.32 26.63
C THR A 332 18.59 -8.76 26.20
N LEU A 333 18.67 -7.44 26.14
CA LEU A 333 19.91 -6.68 25.98
C LEU A 333 20.28 -6.09 27.33
N ASP A 334 21.51 -6.28 27.76
CA ASP A 334 22.05 -5.72 28.99
C ASP A 334 23.33 -4.96 28.66
N MET A 335 23.26 -3.63 28.76
CA MET A 335 24.34 -2.69 28.41
C MET A 335 25.02 -2.97 27.07
N ALA A 336 24.28 -3.58 26.14
CA ALA A 336 24.84 -4.05 24.86
C ALA A 336 25.29 -2.87 23.98
N ALA A 337 26.38 -3.11 23.24
CA ALA A 337 26.86 -2.21 22.19
C ALA A 337 26.95 -2.95 20.85
N VAL A 338 26.68 -2.27 19.75
CA VAL A 338 26.69 -2.87 18.41
C VAL A 338 27.17 -1.90 17.34
N GLY A 339 27.89 -2.42 16.36
CA GLY A 339 28.40 -1.67 15.20
C GLY A 339 28.95 -2.62 14.15
N TYR A 340 29.55 -2.06 13.10
CA TYR A 340 30.10 -2.84 11.97
C TYR A 340 31.63 -2.92 11.99
N THR A 341 32.30 -2.02 12.73
CA THR A 341 33.76 -1.92 12.79
C THR A 341 34.19 -2.05 14.24
N GLU A 342 35.19 -2.88 14.51
CA GLU A 342 35.74 -3.07 15.86
C GLU A 342 36.04 -1.73 16.53
N ASN A 343 35.67 -1.59 17.80
CA ASN A 343 35.84 -0.40 18.61
C ASN A 343 35.14 0.88 18.12
N LYS A 344 34.19 0.75 17.15
CA LYS A 344 33.34 1.86 16.68
C LYS A 344 31.87 1.45 16.75
N PRO A 345 31.29 1.36 17.96
CA PRO A 345 29.86 1.05 18.07
C PRO A 345 29.02 2.20 17.54
N ILE A 346 27.93 1.83 16.83
CA ILE A 346 26.90 2.76 16.37
C ILE A 346 25.90 3.00 17.49
N LEU A 347 25.56 1.93 18.23
CA LEU A 347 24.67 2.01 19.37
C LEU A 347 25.39 1.42 20.61
N GLN A 348 25.15 2.04 21.76
CA GLN A 348 25.77 1.69 23.03
C GLN A 348 24.74 1.71 24.17
N ARG A 349 25.08 1.04 25.28
CA ARG A 349 24.27 1.02 26.50
C ARG A 349 22.81 0.63 26.23
N LEU A 350 22.63 -0.34 25.32
CA LEU A 350 21.32 -0.85 24.98
C LEU A 350 20.77 -1.70 26.11
N ASN A 351 19.61 -1.32 26.63
CA ASN A 351 18.86 -2.08 27.62
C ASN A 351 17.44 -2.26 27.07
N LEU A 352 17.12 -3.46 26.62
CA LEU A 352 15.83 -3.78 26.02
C LEU A 352 15.42 -5.20 26.38
N ARG A 353 14.14 -5.39 26.66
CA ARG A 353 13.54 -6.70 26.88
C ARG A 353 12.41 -6.88 25.89
N LEU A 354 12.37 -8.04 25.22
CA LEU A 354 11.30 -8.48 24.34
C LEU A 354 10.67 -9.76 24.90
N ASP A 355 9.35 -9.75 25.00
CA ASP A 355 8.53 -10.89 25.40
C ASP A 355 7.76 -11.46 24.16
N PRO A 356 7.19 -12.68 24.22
CA PRO A 356 6.62 -13.36 23.05
C PRO A 356 5.49 -12.62 22.31
N ASP A 357 4.76 -11.76 22.98
CA ASP A 357 3.60 -11.02 22.46
C ASP A 357 3.90 -9.54 22.18
N ASP A 358 5.15 -9.10 22.32
CA ASP A 358 5.53 -7.70 22.15
C ASP A 358 5.36 -7.23 20.69
N ARG A 359 4.82 -6.00 20.55
CA ARG A 359 4.70 -5.25 19.29
C ARG A 359 5.49 -3.96 19.43
N ILE A 360 6.70 -3.93 18.90
CA ILE A 360 7.64 -2.80 19.06
C ILE A 360 7.84 -2.08 17.74
N ALA A 361 7.67 -0.75 17.75
CA ALA A 361 8.11 0.11 16.65
C ALA A 361 9.42 0.80 17.00
N LEU A 362 10.42 0.75 16.10
CA LEU A 362 11.67 1.49 16.21
C LEU A 362 11.53 2.84 15.50
N LEU A 363 11.57 3.93 16.26
CA LEU A 363 11.48 5.31 15.79
C LEU A 363 12.87 5.94 15.71
N GLY A 364 13.01 6.99 14.91
CA GLY A 364 14.23 7.79 14.79
C GLY A 364 14.63 8.06 13.34
N ARG A 365 15.52 9.04 13.13
CA ARG A 365 15.99 9.46 11.81
C ARG A 365 16.72 8.35 11.05
N ASN A 366 16.77 8.49 9.73
CA ASN A 366 17.60 7.60 8.92
C ASN A 366 19.08 7.80 9.28
N GLY A 367 19.79 6.67 9.43
CA GLY A 367 21.20 6.67 9.86
C GLY A 367 21.42 6.55 11.37
N ASN A 368 20.39 6.68 12.23
CA ASN A 368 20.52 6.58 13.69
C ASN A 368 20.73 5.16 14.21
N GLY A 369 20.76 4.14 13.34
CA GLY A 369 21.07 2.77 13.73
C GLY A 369 19.86 1.85 13.94
N LYS A 370 18.65 2.20 13.46
CA LYS A 370 17.45 1.32 13.53
C LYS A 370 17.71 -0.07 12.94
N THR A 371 18.21 -0.12 11.70
CA THR A 371 18.60 -1.39 11.04
C THR A 371 19.73 -2.11 11.77
N THR A 372 20.65 -1.37 12.42
CA THR A 372 21.73 -1.97 13.22
C THR A 372 21.17 -2.66 14.47
N LEU A 373 20.20 -2.04 15.17
CA LEU A 373 19.49 -2.65 16.28
C LEU A 373 18.68 -3.88 15.81
N ALA A 374 17.97 -3.76 14.68
CA ALA A 374 17.22 -4.88 14.10
C ALA A 374 18.13 -6.08 13.78
N ARG A 375 19.32 -5.85 13.20
CA ARG A 375 20.31 -6.91 12.95
C ARG A 375 20.91 -7.52 14.20
N LEU A 376 21.12 -6.73 15.26
CA LEU A 376 21.50 -7.27 16.57
C LEU A 376 20.41 -8.20 17.09
N LEU A 377 19.15 -7.76 17.12
CA LEU A 377 18.02 -8.59 17.59
C LEU A 377 17.82 -9.85 16.72
N ALA A 378 18.13 -9.78 15.43
CA ALA A 378 18.13 -10.92 14.51
C ALA A 378 19.34 -11.86 14.68
N ALA A 379 20.25 -11.58 15.62
CA ALA A 379 21.53 -12.29 15.79
C ALA A 379 22.41 -12.31 14.52
N GLN A 380 22.24 -11.33 13.61
CA GLN A 380 23.10 -11.16 12.44
C GLN A 380 24.36 -10.32 12.74
N LEU A 381 24.32 -9.54 13.81
CA LEU A 381 25.48 -8.83 14.35
C LEU A 381 25.70 -9.27 15.80
N PRO A 382 26.92 -9.60 16.20
CA PRO A 382 27.25 -9.87 17.59
C PRO A 382 27.26 -8.58 18.42
N ALA A 383 26.96 -8.67 19.70
CA ALA A 383 27.22 -7.58 20.62
C ALA A 383 28.74 -7.36 20.74
N MET A 384 29.18 -6.10 20.64
CA MET A 384 30.59 -5.70 20.80
C MET A 384 30.98 -5.57 22.26
N ASP A 385 30.00 -5.18 23.11
CA ASP A 385 30.14 -5.04 24.55
C ASP A 385 28.78 -5.32 25.20
N GLY A 386 28.76 -5.62 26.51
CA GLY A 386 27.56 -6.05 27.21
C GLY A 386 27.09 -7.44 26.79
N ALA A 387 25.80 -7.73 26.96
CA ALA A 387 25.25 -9.04 26.67
C ALA A 387 23.92 -8.97 25.89
N MET A 388 23.76 -9.90 24.96
CA MET A 388 22.47 -10.26 24.38
C MET A 388 22.14 -11.70 24.73
N ASN A 389 21.06 -11.91 25.45
CA ASN A 389 20.56 -13.24 25.79
C ASN A 389 19.26 -13.48 25.01
N ALA A 390 19.22 -14.56 24.25
CA ALA A 390 18.06 -14.99 23.49
C ALA A 390 17.60 -16.39 23.92
N ALA A 391 16.30 -16.68 23.83
CA ALA A 391 15.77 -18.01 24.12
C ALA A 391 16.35 -19.02 23.12
N GLY A 392 16.93 -20.13 23.66
CA GLY A 392 17.79 -21.04 22.88
C GLY A 392 17.14 -21.76 21.70
N LYS A 393 15.81 -21.77 21.60
CA LYS A 393 15.05 -22.35 20.47
C LYS A 393 14.31 -21.29 19.63
N MET A 394 14.62 -20.02 19.82
CA MET A 394 13.97 -18.93 19.12
C MET A 394 14.32 -18.96 17.63
N ARG A 395 13.30 -18.89 16.79
CA ARG A 395 13.41 -18.68 15.35
C ARG A 395 13.05 -17.23 15.05
N VAL A 396 13.85 -16.55 14.23
CA VAL A 396 13.64 -15.15 13.84
C VAL A 396 13.38 -15.09 12.34
N GLY A 397 12.29 -14.46 11.95
CA GLY A 397 12.04 -14.05 10.57
C GLY A 397 12.48 -12.59 10.42
N TYR A 398 13.47 -12.33 9.58
CA TYR A 398 13.94 -10.97 9.34
C TYR A 398 13.70 -10.56 7.90
N PHE A 399 12.86 -9.54 7.70
CA PHE A 399 12.57 -8.95 6.40
C PHE A 399 13.39 -7.69 6.21
N THR A 400 14.06 -7.60 5.09
CA THR A 400 14.78 -6.39 4.64
C THR A 400 14.46 -6.12 3.18
N GLN A 401 14.61 -4.87 2.75
CA GLN A 401 14.47 -4.50 1.36
C GLN A 401 15.40 -5.31 0.44
N TYR A 402 16.62 -5.62 0.89
CA TYR A 402 17.59 -6.42 0.12
C TYR A 402 17.11 -7.83 -0.20
N GLN A 403 16.29 -8.44 0.64
CA GLN A 403 15.77 -9.79 0.36
C GLN A 403 14.85 -9.83 -0.86
N VAL A 404 14.20 -8.73 -1.19
CA VAL A 404 13.40 -8.61 -2.41
C VAL A 404 14.30 -8.54 -3.65
N GLU A 405 15.47 -7.92 -3.52
CA GLU A 405 16.47 -7.77 -4.58
C GLU A 405 17.29 -9.05 -4.78
N GLU A 406 17.50 -9.85 -3.73
CA GLU A 406 18.22 -11.12 -3.74
C GLU A 406 17.42 -12.29 -4.36
N LEU A 407 16.14 -12.12 -4.66
CA LEU A 407 15.34 -13.14 -5.32
C LEU A 407 15.89 -13.41 -6.72
N ASP A 408 16.21 -14.67 -7.01
CA ASP A 408 16.62 -15.06 -8.36
C ASP A 408 15.48 -14.84 -9.36
N GLY A 409 15.70 -13.93 -10.29
CA GLY A 409 14.70 -13.56 -11.29
C GLY A 409 14.34 -14.68 -12.27
N ALA A 410 15.22 -15.65 -12.48
CA ALA A 410 15.00 -16.79 -13.37
C ALA A 410 14.11 -17.86 -12.75
N ASP A 411 14.14 -17.98 -11.42
CA ASP A 411 13.34 -18.93 -10.66
C ASP A 411 11.86 -18.50 -10.57
N THR A 412 11.04 -19.46 -10.19
CA THR A 412 9.62 -19.23 -9.85
C THR A 412 9.42 -19.19 -8.33
N PRO A 413 8.32 -18.61 -7.82
CA PRO A 413 7.97 -18.70 -6.39
C PRO A 413 7.97 -20.13 -5.85
N LEU A 414 7.52 -21.09 -6.67
CA LEU A 414 7.49 -22.50 -6.29
C LEU A 414 8.90 -23.08 -6.12
N GLU A 415 9.84 -22.74 -7.00
CA GLU A 415 11.24 -23.20 -6.91
C GLU A 415 11.94 -22.58 -5.71
N HIS A 416 11.77 -21.27 -5.45
CA HIS A 416 12.27 -20.60 -4.26
C HIS A 416 11.77 -21.28 -2.98
N MET A 417 10.46 -21.49 -2.88
CA MET A 417 9.87 -22.09 -1.68
C MET A 417 10.26 -23.55 -1.51
N THR A 418 10.33 -24.32 -2.60
CA THR A 418 10.80 -25.74 -2.56
C THR A 418 12.24 -25.83 -2.08
N ARG A 419 13.11 -24.90 -2.53
CA ARG A 419 14.50 -24.82 -2.07
C ARG A 419 14.59 -24.43 -0.60
N ALA A 420 13.71 -23.55 -0.14
CA ALA A 420 13.68 -23.08 1.25
C ALA A 420 13.06 -24.09 2.22
N MET A 421 12.11 -24.92 1.77
CA MET A 421 11.41 -25.95 2.55
C MET A 421 11.86 -27.36 2.15
N ARG A 422 13.17 -27.62 2.21
CA ARG A 422 13.74 -28.91 1.83
C ARG A 422 13.22 -30.02 2.75
N GLY A 423 12.67 -31.07 2.14
CA GLY A 423 12.13 -32.24 2.86
C GLY A 423 10.63 -32.14 3.16
N GLU A 424 10.01 -31.00 2.94
CA GLU A 424 8.56 -30.82 3.08
C GLU A 424 7.80 -31.36 1.86
N THR A 425 6.52 -31.68 2.08
CA THR A 425 5.65 -32.18 1.02
C THR A 425 5.33 -31.09 0.01
N PRO A 426 5.12 -31.42 -1.29
CA PRO A 426 4.69 -30.42 -2.30
C PRO A 426 3.39 -29.70 -1.93
N GLY A 427 2.52 -30.34 -1.13
CA GLY A 427 1.30 -29.73 -0.59
C GLY A 427 1.60 -28.64 0.43
N ALA A 428 2.53 -28.86 1.37
CA ALA A 428 2.95 -27.88 2.35
C ALA A 428 3.60 -26.66 1.69
N VAL A 429 4.49 -26.88 0.70
CA VAL A 429 5.12 -25.80 -0.09
C VAL A 429 4.09 -24.94 -0.80
N ARG A 430 3.11 -25.55 -1.48
CA ARG A 430 2.02 -24.80 -2.14
C ARG A 430 1.07 -24.15 -1.14
N GLY A 431 0.83 -24.77 0.00
CA GLY A 431 0.05 -24.21 1.10
C GLY A 431 0.65 -22.92 1.61
N GLN A 432 1.97 -22.92 1.88
CA GLN A 432 2.70 -21.72 2.34
C GLN A 432 2.64 -20.60 1.28
N LEU A 433 2.85 -20.91 0.01
CA LEU A 433 2.70 -19.94 -1.08
C LEU A 433 1.27 -19.39 -1.21
N GLY A 434 0.27 -20.26 -1.03
CA GLY A 434 -1.15 -19.93 -1.09
C GLY A 434 -1.56 -18.87 -0.06
N ARG A 435 -0.98 -18.92 1.16
CA ARG A 435 -1.20 -17.94 2.25
C ARG A 435 -0.81 -16.50 1.86
N PHE A 436 0.04 -16.35 0.84
CA PHE A 436 0.52 -15.05 0.34
C PHE A 436 0.03 -14.72 -1.07
N GLY A 437 -1.01 -15.45 -1.54
CA GLY A 437 -1.67 -15.20 -2.83
C GLY A 437 -0.94 -15.77 -4.05
N PHE A 438 0.01 -16.70 -3.85
CA PHE A 438 0.68 -17.41 -4.94
C PHE A 438 0.01 -18.77 -5.19
N SER A 439 -1.08 -18.75 -5.97
CA SER A 439 -1.80 -19.96 -6.38
C SER A 439 -1.80 -20.11 -7.91
N GLY A 440 -2.02 -21.34 -8.40
CA GLY A 440 -2.14 -21.64 -9.82
C GLY A 440 -0.96 -21.14 -10.64
N ALA A 441 -1.22 -20.38 -11.70
CA ALA A 441 -0.21 -19.85 -12.61
C ALA A 441 0.77 -18.88 -11.94
N LYS A 442 0.36 -18.13 -10.90
CA LYS A 442 1.25 -17.20 -10.19
C LYS A 442 2.41 -17.91 -9.48
N ALA A 443 2.20 -19.11 -8.96
CA ALA A 443 3.25 -19.89 -8.30
C ALA A 443 4.35 -20.35 -9.27
N THR A 444 4.06 -20.42 -10.56
CA THR A 444 4.98 -20.88 -11.62
C THR A 444 5.42 -19.76 -12.58
N THR A 445 5.08 -18.51 -12.29
CA THR A 445 5.55 -17.34 -13.04
C THR A 445 6.96 -16.98 -12.57
N GLN A 446 7.88 -16.73 -13.51
CA GLN A 446 9.23 -16.30 -13.15
C GLN A 446 9.25 -15.00 -12.34
N VAL A 447 10.12 -14.94 -11.33
CA VAL A 447 10.23 -13.79 -10.41
C VAL A 447 10.55 -12.49 -11.14
N VAL A 448 11.28 -12.51 -12.23
CA VAL A 448 11.55 -11.31 -13.06
C VAL A 448 10.27 -10.66 -13.60
N LYS A 449 9.21 -11.45 -13.80
CA LYS A 449 7.91 -10.99 -14.33
C LYS A 449 6.93 -10.54 -13.23
N LEU A 450 7.28 -10.76 -11.96
CA LEU A 450 6.48 -10.34 -10.82
C LEU A 450 6.64 -8.83 -10.58
N SER A 451 5.56 -8.20 -10.14
CA SER A 451 5.61 -6.81 -9.65
C SER A 451 6.43 -6.70 -8.36
N GLY A 452 6.89 -5.49 -8.02
CA GLY A 452 7.61 -5.26 -6.76
C GLY A 452 6.83 -5.73 -5.54
N GLY A 453 5.52 -5.47 -5.49
CA GLY A 453 4.66 -5.95 -4.41
C GLY A 453 4.51 -7.48 -4.37
N GLU A 454 4.49 -8.16 -5.52
CA GLU A 454 4.48 -9.62 -5.56
C GLU A 454 5.83 -10.20 -5.07
N LYS A 455 6.95 -9.57 -5.42
CA LYS A 455 8.27 -9.96 -4.90
C LYS A 455 8.36 -9.78 -3.38
N ALA A 456 7.87 -8.66 -2.84
CA ALA A 456 7.82 -8.42 -1.39
C ALA A 456 6.95 -9.48 -0.67
N ARG A 457 5.81 -9.87 -1.24
CA ARG A 457 4.97 -10.95 -0.71
C ARG A 457 5.68 -12.32 -0.72
N LEU A 458 6.44 -12.60 -1.78
CA LEU A 458 7.25 -13.82 -1.85
C LEU A 458 8.33 -13.84 -0.77
N ALA A 459 9.02 -12.71 -0.55
CA ALA A 459 10.00 -12.57 0.52
C ALA A 459 9.37 -12.79 1.90
N LEU A 460 8.17 -12.20 2.17
CA LEU A 460 7.41 -12.44 3.39
C LEU A 460 7.03 -13.91 3.55
N ALA A 461 6.60 -14.59 2.49
CA ALA A 461 6.29 -16.02 2.52
C ALA A 461 7.51 -16.87 2.88
N LEU A 462 8.69 -16.49 2.37
CA LEU A 462 9.95 -17.20 2.63
C LEU A 462 10.42 -17.03 4.09
N ILE A 463 10.35 -15.82 4.65
CA ILE A 463 10.83 -15.59 6.03
C ILE A 463 9.90 -16.17 7.10
N THR A 464 8.61 -16.33 6.77
CA THR A 464 7.60 -16.85 7.72
C THR A 464 7.40 -18.36 7.64
N ARG A 465 8.03 -19.06 6.68
CA ARG A 465 7.83 -20.50 6.42
C ARG A 465 8.04 -21.40 7.65
N ASP A 466 8.99 -21.04 8.52
CA ASP A 466 9.38 -21.83 9.68
C ASP A 466 8.64 -21.42 10.97
N ALA A 467 7.51 -20.70 10.84
CA ALA A 467 6.75 -20.16 11.97
C ALA A 467 7.67 -19.48 13.02
N PRO A 468 8.31 -18.34 12.69
CA PRO A 468 9.26 -17.68 13.58
C PRO A 468 8.58 -17.20 14.87
N HIS A 469 9.31 -17.14 15.98
CA HIS A 469 8.81 -16.62 17.27
C HIS A 469 8.90 -15.10 17.34
N MET A 470 9.77 -14.51 16.51
CA MET A 470 9.93 -13.07 16.36
C MET A 470 10.05 -12.72 14.89
N LEU A 471 9.22 -11.76 14.44
CA LEU A 471 9.31 -11.14 13.13
C LEU A 471 9.93 -9.75 13.28
N ILE A 472 11.01 -9.51 12.56
CA ILE A 472 11.62 -8.20 12.43
C ILE A 472 11.38 -7.75 10.99
N LEU A 473 10.69 -6.62 10.82
CA LEU A 473 10.32 -6.10 9.51
C LEU A 473 10.93 -4.71 9.34
N ASP A 474 11.92 -4.62 8.44
CA ASP A 474 12.60 -3.38 8.10
C ASP A 474 12.05 -2.84 6.76
N GLU A 475 11.23 -1.79 6.84
CA GLU A 475 10.50 -1.15 5.74
C GLU A 475 9.65 -2.13 4.90
N PRO A 476 8.73 -2.90 5.51
CA PRO A 476 7.97 -3.93 4.81
C PRO A 476 6.91 -3.37 3.86
N THR A 477 6.55 -2.09 3.98
CA THR A 477 5.52 -1.42 3.18
C THR A 477 6.02 -0.93 1.83
N ASN A 478 7.34 -0.85 1.64
CA ASN A 478 7.94 -0.46 0.38
C ASN A 478 7.48 -1.43 -0.74
N HIS A 479 6.98 -0.88 -1.83
CA HIS A 479 6.44 -1.61 -2.98
C HIS A 479 5.07 -2.29 -2.78
N LEU A 480 4.50 -2.29 -1.57
CA LEU A 480 3.14 -2.80 -1.35
C LEU A 480 2.11 -1.72 -1.74
N ASP A 481 1.07 -2.14 -2.46
CA ASP A 481 -0.09 -1.28 -2.68
C ASP A 481 -0.97 -1.20 -1.41
N VAL A 482 -1.95 -0.30 -1.41
CA VAL A 482 -2.76 -0.02 -0.22
C VAL A 482 -3.46 -1.30 0.28
N ASP A 483 -4.00 -2.12 -0.63
CA ASP A 483 -4.68 -3.38 -0.27
C ASP A 483 -3.72 -4.37 0.40
N ALA A 484 -2.47 -4.47 -0.10
CA ALA A 484 -1.45 -5.35 0.48
C ALA A 484 -0.92 -4.83 1.82
N ARG A 485 -0.82 -3.50 2.01
CA ARG A 485 -0.46 -2.88 3.30
C ARG A 485 -1.51 -3.18 4.36
N GLU A 486 -2.79 -3.02 4.03
CA GLU A 486 -3.90 -3.33 4.94
C GLU A 486 -3.92 -4.81 5.32
N ALA A 487 -3.74 -5.70 4.34
CA ALA A 487 -3.63 -7.14 4.59
C ALA A 487 -2.43 -7.49 5.49
N LEU A 488 -1.29 -6.79 5.34
CA LEU A 488 -0.12 -6.97 6.19
C LEU A 488 -0.40 -6.53 7.63
N VAL A 489 -1.05 -5.38 7.83
CA VAL A 489 -1.47 -4.89 9.15
C VAL A 489 -2.38 -5.91 9.85
N GLN A 490 -3.39 -6.42 9.14
CA GLN A 490 -4.30 -7.44 9.67
C GLN A 490 -3.56 -8.74 10.05
N ALA A 491 -2.63 -9.19 9.21
CA ALA A 491 -1.85 -10.39 9.48
C ALA A 491 -0.91 -10.21 10.68
N LEU A 492 -0.26 -9.05 10.82
CA LEU A 492 0.59 -8.73 11.96
C LEU A 492 -0.20 -8.66 13.27
N ASN A 493 -1.41 -8.10 13.23
CA ASN A 493 -2.29 -8.08 14.40
C ASN A 493 -2.82 -9.46 14.79
N ALA A 494 -2.94 -10.37 13.82
CA ALA A 494 -3.37 -11.75 14.07
C ALA A 494 -2.22 -12.70 14.44
N TYR A 495 -0.98 -12.27 14.30
CA TYR A 495 0.20 -13.09 14.55
C TYR A 495 0.46 -13.29 16.04
N ASP A 496 0.82 -14.52 16.47
CA ASP A 496 1.00 -14.87 17.88
C ASP A 496 2.45 -14.68 18.40
N GLY A 497 3.43 -14.40 17.53
CA GLY A 497 4.82 -14.13 17.90
C GLY A 497 5.10 -12.63 18.12
N ALA A 498 6.30 -12.31 18.64
CA ALA A 498 6.75 -10.93 18.78
C ALA A 498 6.99 -10.26 17.41
N VAL A 499 6.75 -8.96 17.34
CA VAL A 499 6.97 -8.16 16.12
C VAL A 499 7.81 -6.94 16.45
N VAL A 500 8.87 -6.72 15.66
CA VAL A 500 9.68 -5.51 15.67
C VAL A 500 9.56 -4.84 14.32
N LEU A 501 9.04 -3.62 14.29
CA LEU A 501 8.78 -2.84 13.09
C LEU A 501 9.76 -1.68 12.96
N VAL A 502 10.40 -1.57 11.81
CA VAL A 502 11.02 -0.33 11.33
C VAL A 502 10.21 0.11 10.13
N SER A 503 9.43 1.17 10.26
CA SER A 503 8.61 1.67 9.17
C SER A 503 8.42 3.18 9.29
N HIS A 504 8.20 3.81 8.15
CA HIS A 504 7.80 5.21 8.02
C HIS A 504 6.29 5.36 7.78
N ASP A 505 5.59 4.23 7.61
CA ASP A 505 4.14 4.16 7.47
C ASP A 505 3.47 4.32 8.85
N ARG A 506 3.03 5.55 9.13
CA ARG A 506 2.43 5.92 10.40
C ARG A 506 1.18 5.11 10.71
N HIS A 507 0.30 4.92 9.72
CA HIS A 507 -0.92 4.14 9.86
C HIS A 507 -0.63 2.69 10.30
N MET A 508 0.38 2.06 9.69
CA MET A 508 0.83 0.73 10.09
C MET A 508 1.36 0.71 11.53
N LEU A 509 2.19 1.69 11.90
CA LEU A 509 2.75 1.78 13.26
C LEU A 509 1.65 1.96 14.31
N GLU A 510 0.68 2.86 14.08
CA GLU A 510 -0.46 3.12 14.99
C GLU A 510 -1.33 1.89 15.20
N LEU A 511 -1.59 1.12 14.14
CA LEU A 511 -2.46 -0.05 14.22
C LEU A 511 -1.77 -1.31 14.76
N THR A 512 -0.42 -1.37 14.72
CA THR A 512 0.30 -2.60 15.04
C THR A 512 1.12 -2.49 16.32
N ALA A 513 1.77 -1.34 16.59
CA ALA A 513 2.73 -1.20 17.68
C ALA A 513 2.06 -0.84 19.01
N ASP A 514 2.44 -1.58 20.08
CA ASP A 514 2.04 -1.28 21.46
C ASP A 514 3.12 -0.51 22.23
N ARG A 515 4.39 -0.66 21.77
CA ARG A 515 5.57 -0.05 22.41
C ARG A 515 6.39 0.68 21.37
N LEU A 516 6.83 1.86 21.72
CA LEU A 516 7.68 2.69 20.86
C LEU A 516 9.08 2.73 21.46
N VAL A 517 10.10 2.49 20.63
CA VAL A 517 11.51 2.57 21.02
C VAL A 517 12.20 3.62 20.14
N LEU A 518 12.65 4.72 20.75
CA LEU A 518 13.37 5.77 20.06
C LEU A 518 14.85 5.40 19.98
N VAL A 519 15.36 5.33 18.77
CA VAL A 519 16.77 5.12 18.44
C VAL A 519 17.37 6.48 18.06
N ASP A 520 18.12 7.08 18.98
CA ASP A 520 18.70 8.42 18.82
C ASP A 520 19.95 8.55 19.69
N ASP A 521 20.84 9.49 19.33
CA ASP A 521 22.09 9.81 20.06
C ASP A 521 22.92 8.55 20.40
N GLY A 522 23.01 7.59 19.49
CA GLY A 522 23.80 6.38 19.65
C GLY A 522 23.26 5.41 20.70
N THR A 523 22.00 5.52 21.10
CA THR A 523 21.35 4.59 22.04
C THR A 523 19.91 4.28 21.61
N ALA A 524 19.26 3.33 22.30
CA ALA A 524 17.84 3.03 22.11
C ALA A 524 17.12 3.03 23.46
N ARG A 525 16.01 3.74 23.55
CA ARG A 525 15.24 3.87 24.80
C ARG A 525 13.75 3.79 24.52
N GLU A 526 13.00 3.23 25.45
CA GLU A 526 11.54 3.20 25.37
C GLU A 526 11.00 4.64 25.37
N TYR A 527 10.18 4.95 24.38
CA TYR A 527 9.51 6.25 24.25
C TYR A 527 8.17 6.20 24.98
N ALA A 528 8.03 7.08 25.96
CA ALA A 528 6.88 7.08 26.84
C ALA A 528 5.62 7.77 26.27
N GLY A 529 5.70 8.48 25.13
CA GLY A 529 4.61 9.14 24.42
C GLY A 529 3.84 8.22 23.46
N THR A 530 2.86 8.80 22.81
CA THR A 530 2.17 8.22 21.65
C THR A 530 2.94 8.55 20.37
N LEU A 531 2.54 7.98 19.24
CA LEU A 531 3.10 8.35 17.93
C LEU A 531 2.72 9.80 17.56
N ASP A 532 1.55 10.27 17.99
CA ASP A 532 1.15 11.67 17.86
C ASP A 532 2.05 12.61 18.65
N ASP A 533 2.39 12.26 19.92
CA ASP A 533 3.33 13.04 20.72
C ASP A 533 4.71 13.12 20.07
N TYR A 534 5.17 12.02 19.47
CA TYR A 534 6.41 11.98 18.70
C TYR A 534 6.34 12.88 17.46
N THR A 535 5.23 12.83 16.74
CA THR A 535 4.98 13.69 15.57
C THR A 535 4.97 15.18 15.94
N ASP A 536 4.28 15.56 17.01
CA ASP A 536 4.23 16.94 17.50
C ASP A 536 5.61 17.43 18.00
N MET A 537 6.40 16.56 18.63
CA MET A 537 7.78 16.85 19.00
C MET A 537 8.65 17.15 17.79
N ILE A 538 8.54 16.34 16.72
CA ILE A 538 9.29 16.53 15.46
C ILE A 538 8.91 17.86 14.79
N LEU A 539 7.62 18.18 14.77
CA LEU A 539 7.09 19.38 14.14
C LEU A 539 7.36 20.66 14.97
N GLY A 540 8.08 20.54 16.09
CA GLY A 540 8.38 21.67 16.98
C GLY A 540 7.14 22.26 17.66
N LYS A 541 6.03 21.53 17.69
CA LYS A 541 4.86 21.92 18.46
C LYS A 541 5.11 21.58 19.92
N THR A 542 4.93 22.54 20.80
CA THR A 542 4.99 22.31 22.26
C THR A 542 3.99 21.19 22.61
N PRO A 543 4.40 20.12 23.32
CA PRO A 543 3.49 19.09 23.74
C PRO A 543 2.35 19.75 24.52
N LYS A 544 1.13 19.53 24.11
CA LYS A 544 -0.02 19.84 24.95
C LYS A 544 0.12 19.01 26.22
N ALA A 545 0.46 19.65 27.32
CA ALA A 545 0.43 19.07 28.64
C ALA A 545 -1.04 18.82 29.02
N GLU A 546 -1.65 17.81 28.42
CA GLU A 546 -2.85 17.20 28.98
C GLU A 546 -2.39 16.04 29.84
N GLY A 547 -2.44 16.33 31.16
CA GLY A 547 -2.25 15.36 32.20
C GLY A 547 -3.26 14.23 32.07
N GLY A 548 -2.80 13.14 31.58
CA GLY A 548 -3.43 11.83 31.67
C GLY A 548 -2.36 10.84 32.07
N LYS A 549 -2.06 10.77 33.37
CA LYS A 549 -1.57 9.52 33.98
C LYS A 549 -2.72 8.51 33.90
N GLY A 550 -3.18 8.21 32.68
CA GLY A 550 -3.99 7.05 32.37
C GLY A 550 -3.19 5.83 32.77
N ASN A 551 -3.84 4.95 33.46
CA ASN A 551 -3.31 3.74 34.09
C ASN A 551 -2.86 2.79 32.98
N ARG A 552 -1.67 3.04 32.37
CA ARG A 552 -1.07 2.23 31.27
C ARG A 552 -1.10 0.73 31.53
N LYS A 553 -1.12 0.35 32.82
CA LYS A 553 -1.25 -1.04 33.25
C LYS A 553 -2.67 -1.58 33.03
N GLU A 554 -3.68 -0.70 33.10
CA GLU A 554 -5.08 -1.05 32.80
C GLU A 554 -5.37 -1.04 31.30
N ASP A 555 -4.79 -0.11 30.55
CA ASP A 555 -4.93 -0.06 29.08
C ASP A 555 -4.23 -1.26 28.41
N ARG A 556 -3.02 -1.64 28.89
CA ARG A 556 -2.34 -2.89 28.48
C ARG A 556 -3.16 -4.12 28.86
N LYS A 557 -3.78 -4.14 30.04
CA LYS A 557 -4.63 -5.24 30.49
C LYS A 557 -5.93 -5.32 29.70
N ALA A 558 -6.49 -4.16 29.31
CA ALA A 558 -7.68 -4.08 28.45
C ALA A 558 -7.38 -4.51 27.01
N ALA A 559 -6.24 -4.11 26.46
CA ALA A 559 -5.79 -4.52 25.13
C ALA A 559 -5.45 -6.02 25.08
N ALA A 560 -4.77 -6.56 26.09
CA ALA A 560 -4.51 -7.98 26.22
C ALA A 560 -5.81 -8.79 26.39
N ALA A 561 -6.75 -8.32 27.21
CA ALA A 561 -8.05 -8.97 27.38
C ALA A 561 -8.94 -8.89 26.12
N ALA A 562 -8.83 -7.82 25.34
CA ALA A 562 -9.51 -7.70 24.05
C ALA A 562 -8.94 -8.66 23.01
N ARG A 563 -7.60 -8.88 23.03
CA ARG A 563 -6.92 -9.86 22.16
C ARG A 563 -7.26 -11.30 22.57
N GLU A 564 -7.27 -11.60 23.85
CA GLU A 564 -7.65 -12.92 24.39
C GLU A 564 -9.12 -13.26 24.05
N LYS A 565 -10.03 -12.27 24.13
CA LYS A 565 -11.40 -12.43 23.64
C LYS A 565 -11.47 -12.60 22.12
N GLY A 566 -10.64 -11.87 21.36
CA GLY A 566 -10.53 -12.03 19.91
C GLY A 566 -9.95 -13.38 19.52
N GLN A 567 -9.02 -13.92 20.29
CA GLN A 567 -8.40 -15.24 20.08
C GLN A 567 -9.38 -16.37 20.42
N THR A 568 -10.13 -16.25 21.50
CA THR A 568 -11.18 -17.24 21.86
C THR A 568 -12.31 -17.24 20.81
N LEU A 569 -12.72 -16.09 20.29
CA LEU A 569 -13.70 -16.00 19.20
C LEU A 569 -13.15 -16.59 17.88
N ARG A 570 -11.89 -16.32 17.54
CA ARG A 570 -11.24 -16.91 16.34
C ARG A 570 -11.09 -18.41 16.44
N ASN A 571 -10.71 -18.93 17.60
CA ASN A 571 -10.64 -20.38 17.86
C ASN A 571 -12.02 -21.01 17.78
N ALA A 572 -13.07 -20.34 18.28
CA ALA A 572 -14.44 -20.79 18.17
C ALA A 572 -14.93 -20.81 16.71
N VAL A 573 -14.60 -19.78 15.92
CA VAL A 573 -14.91 -19.74 14.48
C VAL A 573 -14.18 -20.85 13.74
N LYS A 574 -12.87 -21.04 13.99
CA LYS A 574 -12.07 -22.10 13.37
C LYS A 574 -12.59 -23.51 13.71
N THR A 575 -13.05 -23.70 14.95
CA THR A 575 -13.68 -24.96 15.38
C THR A 575 -15.03 -25.16 14.68
N ALA A 576 -15.85 -24.11 14.57
CA ALA A 576 -17.13 -24.17 13.87
C ALA A 576 -16.94 -24.41 12.36
N GLU A 577 -15.98 -23.77 11.71
CA GLU A 577 -15.63 -24.00 10.30
C GLU A 577 -15.15 -25.43 10.05
N SER A 578 -14.32 -25.98 10.92
CA SER A 578 -13.86 -27.37 10.82
C SER A 578 -15.01 -28.38 11.02
N GLU A 579 -15.96 -28.06 11.88
CA GLU A 579 -17.15 -28.87 12.11
C GLU A 579 -18.15 -28.78 10.96
N MET A 580 -18.35 -27.60 10.39
CA MET A 580 -19.10 -27.38 9.15
C MET A 580 -18.51 -28.16 7.96
N ALA A 581 -17.19 -28.10 7.79
CA ALA A 581 -16.50 -28.85 6.73
C ALA A 581 -16.69 -30.36 6.91
N ARG A 582 -16.58 -30.86 8.16
CA ARG A 582 -16.83 -32.28 8.50
C ARG A 582 -18.29 -32.69 8.22
N LEU A 583 -19.24 -31.88 8.65
CA LEU A 583 -20.67 -32.15 8.44
C LEU A 583 -21.02 -32.10 6.95
N THR A 584 -20.46 -31.16 6.19
CA THR A 584 -20.65 -31.07 4.73
C THR A 584 -20.04 -32.28 4.01
N ALA A 585 -18.87 -32.77 4.41
CA ALA A 585 -18.27 -33.97 3.88
C ALA A 585 -19.13 -35.22 4.20
N THR A 586 -19.68 -35.31 5.43
CA THR A 586 -20.59 -36.36 5.84
C THR A 586 -21.89 -36.35 5.04
N ARG A 587 -22.51 -35.17 4.83
CA ARG A 587 -23.67 -35.01 3.97
C ARG A 587 -23.41 -35.52 2.54
N SER A 588 -22.30 -35.10 1.94
CA SER A 588 -21.89 -35.51 0.60
C SER A 588 -21.59 -37.01 0.49
N ALA A 589 -21.12 -37.64 1.58
CA ALA A 589 -20.93 -39.09 1.64
C ALA A 589 -22.29 -39.86 1.72
N ILE A 590 -23.23 -39.35 2.51
CA ILE A 590 -24.58 -39.88 2.60
C ILE A 590 -25.32 -39.75 1.27
N GLU A 591 -25.27 -38.61 0.61
CA GLU A 591 -25.86 -38.36 -0.70
C GLU A 591 -25.28 -39.29 -1.77
N ARG A 592 -23.98 -39.52 -1.77
CA ARG A 592 -23.38 -40.53 -2.67
C ARG A 592 -23.85 -41.93 -2.37
N ALA A 593 -23.95 -42.32 -1.10
CA ALA A 593 -24.48 -43.64 -0.72
C ALA A 593 -25.95 -43.84 -1.10
N MET A 594 -26.75 -42.77 -1.13
CA MET A 594 -28.14 -42.80 -1.60
C MET A 594 -28.24 -42.94 -3.13
N PHE A 595 -27.28 -42.39 -3.88
CA PHE A 595 -27.26 -42.39 -5.35
C PHE A 595 -26.64 -43.67 -5.93
N ASP A 596 -25.53 -44.12 -5.35
CA ASP A 596 -24.84 -45.34 -5.77
C ASP A 596 -24.31 -46.12 -4.55
N PRO A 597 -25.05 -47.14 -4.11
CA PRO A 597 -24.68 -47.97 -2.96
C PRO A 597 -23.33 -48.70 -3.10
N ALA A 598 -22.84 -48.89 -4.35
CA ALA A 598 -21.56 -49.56 -4.59
C ALA A 598 -20.35 -48.69 -4.23
N THR A 599 -20.52 -47.36 -4.18
CA THR A 599 -19.48 -46.38 -3.80
C THR A 599 -19.61 -45.87 -2.38
N ALA A 600 -20.56 -46.45 -1.60
CA ALA A 600 -20.81 -46.04 -0.22
C ALA A 600 -19.65 -46.40 0.71
N LEU A 601 -19.34 -45.51 1.65
CA LEU A 601 -18.39 -45.80 2.74
C LEU A 601 -18.90 -47.02 3.56
N PRO A 602 -18.02 -47.84 4.14
CA PRO A 602 -18.39 -49.05 4.88
C PRO A 602 -19.44 -48.81 5.99
N GLU A 603 -19.48 -47.61 6.54
CA GLU A 603 -20.43 -47.19 7.59
C GLU A 603 -21.83 -46.94 7.05
N HIS A 604 -21.95 -46.57 5.77
CA HIS A 604 -23.22 -46.25 5.12
C HIS A 604 -23.76 -47.39 4.25
N ALA A 605 -22.88 -48.33 3.86
CA ALA A 605 -23.24 -49.43 2.95
C ALA A 605 -24.24 -50.43 3.55
N LYS A 606 -24.42 -50.45 4.88
CA LYS A 606 -25.33 -51.35 5.61
C LYS A 606 -26.66 -50.69 5.97
N LEU A 607 -26.84 -49.41 5.70
CA LEU A 607 -28.03 -48.64 6.08
C LEU A 607 -29.12 -48.72 5.00
N THR A 608 -30.38 -48.76 5.44
CA THR A 608 -31.50 -48.70 4.52
C THR A 608 -31.66 -47.25 3.97
N MET A 609 -32.35 -47.10 2.81
CA MET A 609 -32.62 -45.77 2.25
C MET A 609 -33.34 -44.85 3.26
N THR A 610 -34.22 -45.40 4.08
CA THR A 610 -34.95 -44.68 5.12
C THR A 610 -34.01 -44.19 6.25
N ASP A 611 -33.02 -44.99 6.61
CA ASP A 611 -32.03 -44.62 7.62
C ASP A 611 -31.05 -43.56 7.10
N LEU A 612 -30.64 -43.65 5.83
CA LEU A 612 -29.83 -42.64 5.17
C LEU A 612 -30.56 -41.29 5.07
N MET A 613 -31.87 -41.28 4.77
CA MET A 613 -32.69 -40.06 4.79
C MET A 613 -32.78 -39.44 6.19
N LYS A 614 -32.95 -40.23 7.25
CA LYS A 614 -32.97 -39.76 8.63
C LYS A 614 -31.60 -39.19 9.04
N LEU A 615 -30.53 -39.87 8.66
CA LEU A 615 -29.19 -39.44 8.95
C LEU A 615 -28.84 -38.11 8.23
N ARG A 616 -29.23 -37.97 6.95
CA ARG A 616 -29.13 -36.73 6.18
C ARG A 616 -29.87 -35.59 6.88
N ALA A 617 -31.13 -35.77 7.25
CA ALA A 617 -31.93 -34.76 7.93
C ALA A 617 -31.29 -34.33 9.26
N SER A 618 -30.68 -35.27 10.01
CA SER A 618 -29.97 -34.93 11.25
C SER A 618 -28.68 -34.12 11.02
N VAL A 619 -27.97 -34.37 9.91
CA VAL A 619 -26.77 -33.61 9.52
C VAL A 619 -27.14 -32.22 9.01
N GLU A 620 -28.23 -32.10 8.25
CA GLU A 620 -28.77 -30.81 7.79
C GLU A 620 -29.21 -29.93 8.97
N ALA A 621 -29.92 -30.49 9.94
CA ALA A 621 -30.32 -29.77 11.15
C ALA A 621 -29.11 -29.28 11.99
N LYS A 622 -27.99 -30.01 11.96
CA LYS A 622 -26.74 -29.57 12.61
C LYS A 622 -25.95 -28.54 11.80
N LEU A 623 -26.16 -28.47 10.50
CA LEU A 623 -25.57 -27.44 9.63
C LEU A 623 -26.32 -26.11 9.68
N GLU A 624 -27.63 -26.17 10.00
CA GLU A 624 -28.49 -24.99 10.17
C GLU A 624 -28.38 -24.36 11.57
N ALA A 625 -28.01 -25.15 12.58
CA ALA A 625 -27.81 -24.70 13.97
C ALA A 625 -26.43 -24.09 14.20
#